data_f7c42411cc565975430065cee398180c
#
_entry.id   f7c42411cc565975430065cee398180c
#
_cell.length_a   1.000
_cell.length_b   1.000
_cell.length_c   1.000
_cell.angle_alpha   90.00
_cell.angle_beta   90.00
_cell.angle_gamma   90.00
#
_symmetry.space_group_name_H-M   'P 1'
#
loop_
_entity.id
_entity.type
_entity.pdbx_description
1 polymer ?
#
loop_
_entity_poly.entity_id
_entity_poly.type
_entity_poly.pdbx_seq_one_letter_code
_entity_poly.pdbx_strand_id
1 'polypeptide(L)'
;NPRACHETELQYPPVQNKKKIAVIGSGPAGLSFSTTAAARGHEVTMFEQSDTIGGQLNLANQIPGKEEFNETIRYYKKQLELCGVHLHLKLKVTTGQLLQGKFDEVVLAAGVLPRKPDIEGIDHPAVLNYVDVLLHKREVGQRAAIVGAGGIGFDVAQFLTHPASSSSLDRDAFLEEWGVDRYYRMPGGLMGKLPQALSSGRRVYLLQRKTGKMGASLGKTTGWIHRHTLKQRNVTMINAVTYNKIDDDGLHITLKGKPQIIEVDTIVICAGQESNRELKEGLESAGMTVHLIGGAERAVELDAKRAIDQGARLAAAI
;
A
#
# COMPACT_ATOMS: atom_id res chain seq x y z
N ASN A 1 11.11 -9.05 10.28
CA ASN A 1 11.10 -9.96 11.45
C ASN A 1 10.91 -9.14 12.73
N PRO A 2 9.72 -9.23 13.39
CA PRO A 2 9.43 -8.49 14.64
C PRO A 2 10.37 -8.82 15.80
N ARG A 3 10.94 -10.01 15.80
CA ARG A 3 11.87 -10.44 16.85
C ARG A 3 13.28 -9.90 16.67
N ALA A 4 13.64 -9.43 15.49
CA ALA A 4 15.00 -8.94 15.26
C ALA A 4 15.32 -7.77 16.21
N CYS A 5 16.36 -7.92 17.02
CA CYS A 5 16.75 -7.04 18.13
C CYS A 5 15.74 -6.97 19.30
N HIS A 6 14.76 -7.88 19.34
CA HIS A 6 13.76 -8.01 20.40
C HIS A 6 13.59 -9.47 20.88
N GLU A 7 14.60 -10.30 20.66
CA GLU A 7 14.53 -11.75 20.91
C GLU A 7 14.26 -12.11 22.36
N THR A 8 14.70 -11.27 23.29
CA THR A 8 14.48 -11.46 24.75
C THR A 8 13.14 -10.94 25.23
N GLU A 9 12.56 -9.96 24.54
CA GLU A 9 11.30 -9.31 24.91
C GLU A 9 10.09 -9.96 24.22
N LEU A 10 10.25 -10.32 22.95
CA LEU A 10 9.19 -10.88 22.11
C LEU A 10 9.41 -12.37 21.91
N GLN A 11 8.80 -13.16 22.77
CA GLN A 11 8.85 -14.61 22.71
C GLN A 11 7.49 -15.19 22.33
N TYR A 12 7.49 -16.39 21.72
CA TYR A 12 6.28 -17.07 21.27
C TYR A 12 6.18 -18.47 21.93
N PRO A 13 6.01 -18.55 23.27
CA PRO A 13 5.86 -19.83 23.93
C PRO A 13 4.55 -20.51 23.52
N PRO A 14 4.49 -21.84 23.53
CA PRO A 14 3.24 -22.56 23.36
C PRO A 14 2.20 -22.12 24.38
N VAL A 15 0.93 -22.04 23.96
CA VAL A 15 -0.17 -21.64 24.84
C VAL A 15 -0.64 -22.82 25.70
N GLN A 16 -1.04 -22.52 26.95
CA GLN A 16 -1.69 -23.50 27.81
C GLN A 16 -3.17 -23.66 27.49
N ASN A 17 -3.86 -22.54 27.18
CA ASN A 17 -5.27 -22.52 26.84
C ASN A 17 -5.44 -22.21 25.35
N LYS A 18 -5.79 -23.22 24.57
CA LYS A 18 -6.05 -23.08 23.14
C LYS A 18 -7.35 -22.29 22.91
N LYS A 19 -7.28 -21.26 22.08
CA LYS A 19 -8.43 -20.47 21.61
C LYS A 19 -8.71 -20.73 20.14
N LYS A 20 -9.98 -20.59 19.75
CA LYS A 20 -10.42 -20.57 18.38
C LYS A 20 -10.58 -19.11 17.92
N ILE A 21 -9.71 -18.67 17.02
CA ILE A 21 -9.59 -17.24 16.65
C ILE A 21 -9.96 -17.03 15.19
N ALA A 22 -10.86 -16.08 14.94
CA ALA A 22 -11.14 -15.61 13.58
C ALA A 22 -10.26 -14.41 13.23
N VAL A 23 -9.62 -14.42 12.06
CA VAL A 23 -8.83 -13.31 11.53
C VAL A 23 -9.45 -12.80 10.25
N ILE A 24 -9.79 -11.51 10.20
CA ILE A 24 -10.46 -10.89 9.07
C ILE A 24 -9.46 -10.03 8.30
N GLY A 25 -9.08 -10.50 7.12
CA GLY A 25 -8.11 -9.87 6.23
C GLY A 25 -6.73 -10.52 6.28
N SER A 26 -6.21 -10.86 5.11
CA SER A 26 -4.91 -11.50 4.87
C SER A 26 -3.83 -10.51 4.41
N GLY A 27 -3.90 -9.26 4.86
CA GLY A 27 -2.81 -8.29 4.74
C GLY A 27 -1.66 -8.62 5.71
N PRO A 28 -0.55 -7.86 5.68
CA PRO A 28 0.66 -8.16 6.47
C PRO A 28 0.40 -8.31 7.98
N ALA A 29 -0.54 -7.55 8.55
CA ALA A 29 -0.91 -7.67 9.96
C ALA A 29 -1.60 -9.00 10.26
N GLY A 30 -2.64 -9.35 9.49
CA GLY A 30 -3.37 -10.62 9.65
C GLY A 30 -2.50 -11.84 9.40
N LEU A 31 -1.64 -11.79 8.38
CA LEU A 31 -0.69 -12.87 8.06
C LEU A 31 0.30 -13.11 9.21
N SER A 32 0.89 -12.04 9.74
CA SER A 32 1.83 -12.12 10.88
C SER A 32 1.15 -12.64 12.14
N PHE A 33 -0.05 -12.13 12.45
CA PHE A 33 -0.83 -12.62 13.58
C PHE A 33 -1.14 -14.10 13.43
N SER A 34 -1.73 -14.51 12.31
CA SER A 34 -2.23 -15.88 12.11
C SER A 34 -1.13 -16.93 12.18
N THR A 35 0.02 -16.66 11.54
CA THR A 35 1.16 -17.60 11.56
C THR A 35 1.78 -17.69 12.95
N THR A 36 1.87 -16.58 13.69
CA THR A 36 2.43 -16.57 15.04
C THR A 36 1.48 -17.24 16.04
N ALA A 37 0.18 -16.91 16.00
CA ALA A 37 -0.83 -17.50 16.91
C ALA A 37 -0.98 -19.01 16.69
N ALA A 38 -1.04 -19.46 15.44
CA ALA A 38 -1.14 -20.87 15.10
C ALA A 38 0.13 -21.63 15.52
N ALA A 39 1.32 -21.07 15.31
CA ALA A 39 2.58 -21.67 15.77
C ALA A 39 2.66 -21.81 17.29
N ARG A 40 1.96 -20.95 18.05
CA ARG A 40 1.82 -21.05 19.52
C ARG A 40 0.78 -22.09 19.96
N GLY A 41 -0.05 -22.60 19.05
CA GLY A 41 -1.03 -23.66 19.31
C GLY A 41 -2.49 -23.24 19.29
N HIS A 42 -2.84 -21.99 18.96
CA HIS A 42 -4.23 -21.57 18.75
C HIS A 42 -4.81 -22.19 17.47
N GLU A 43 -6.13 -22.33 17.41
CA GLU A 43 -6.87 -22.67 16.20
C GLU A 43 -7.23 -21.40 15.47
N VAL A 44 -6.60 -21.17 14.31
CA VAL A 44 -6.77 -19.91 13.58
C VAL A 44 -7.51 -20.15 12.27
N THR A 45 -8.61 -19.43 12.07
CA THR A 45 -9.35 -19.36 10.81
C THR A 45 -9.23 -17.97 10.23
N MET A 46 -8.67 -17.85 9.02
CA MET A 46 -8.48 -16.58 8.33
C MET A 46 -9.49 -16.44 7.18
N PHE A 47 -10.13 -15.27 7.10
CA PHE A 47 -11.09 -14.92 6.06
C PHE A 47 -10.56 -13.78 5.21
N GLU A 48 -10.56 -13.96 3.90
CA GLU A 48 -10.11 -12.98 2.91
C GLU A 48 -11.14 -12.84 1.78
N GLN A 49 -11.57 -11.61 1.50
CA GLN A 49 -12.54 -11.33 0.43
C GLN A 49 -11.95 -11.50 -0.97
N SER A 50 -10.65 -11.33 -1.12
CA SER A 50 -9.94 -11.47 -2.40
C SER A 50 -9.64 -12.95 -2.69
N ASP A 51 -9.22 -13.24 -3.91
CA ASP A 51 -8.78 -14.58 -4.32
C ASP A 51 -7.32 -14.88 -3.95
N THR A 52 -6.61 -13.89 -3.41
CA THR A 52 -5.20 -13.99 -3.03
C THR A 52 -4.94 -13.34 -1.67
N ILE A 53 -3.96 -13.86 -0.94
CA ILE A 53 -3.44 -13.22 0.27
C ILE A 53 -2.53 -12.04 -0.09
N GLY A 54 -2.24 -11.17 0.88
CA GLY A 54 -1.25 -10.10 0.76
C GLY A 54 -1.81 -8.69 1.01
N GLY A 55 -3.10 -8.46 0.75
CA GLY A 55 -3.73 -7.13 0.95
C GLY A 55 -2.96 -6.02 0.23
N GLN A 56 -2.51 -4.98 0.95
CA GLN A 56 -1.78 -3.85 0.37
C GLN A 56 -0.42 -4.22 -0.26
N LEU A 57 0.16 -5.38 0.06
CA LEU A 57 1.38 -5.86 -0.60
C LEU A 57 1.15 -6.15 -2.09
N ASN A 58 -0.09 -6.54 -2.47
CA ASN A 58 -0.48 -6.77 -3.86
C ASN A 58 -0.57 -5.46 -4.68
N LEU A 59 -0.70 -4.33 -4.03
CA LEU A 59 -0.60 -3.00 -4.67
C LEU A 59 0.85 -2.56 -4.75
N ALA A 60 1.60 -2.75 -3.66
CA ALA A 60 2.99 -2.33 -3.57
C ALA A 60 3.90 -3.08 -4.56
N ASN A 61 3.69 -4.39 -4.77
CA ASN A 61 4.48 -5.20 -5.70
C ASN A 61 4.28 -4.86 -7.19
N GLN A 62 3.26 -4.03 -7.51
CA GLN A 62 3.06 -3.51 -8.86
C GLN A 62 4.00 -2.34 -9.19
N ILE A 63 4.61 -1.74 -8.16
CA ILE A 63 5.48 -0.57 -8.33
C ILE A 63 6.88 -1.05 -8.70
N PRO A 64 7.46 -0.56 -9.81
CA PRO A 64 8.81 -0.91 -10.20
C PRO A 64 9.84 -0.67 -9.09
N GLY A 65 10.63 -1.69 -8.77
CA GLY A 65 11.57 -1.69 -7.65
C GLY A 65 10.98 -2.18 -6.31
N LYS A 66 9.72 -2.62 -6.29
CA LYS A 66 9.06 -3.19 -5.10
C LYS A 66 8.56 -4.63 -5.33
N GLU A 67 9.00 -5.27 -6.39
CA GLU A 67 8.60 -6.63 -6.76
C GLU A 67 8.96 -7.67 -5.69
N GLU A 68 9.91 -7.35 -4.81
CA GLU A 68 10.35 -8.21 -3.71
C GLU A 68 9.22 -8.51 -2.70
N PHE A 69 8.15 -7.70 -2.65
CA PHE A 69 6.96 -8.04 -1.88
C PHE A 69 6.27 -9.33 -2.33
N ASN A 70 6.51 -9.81 -3.56
CA ASN A 70 6.07 -11.12 -4.01
C ASN A 70 6.68 -12.24 -3.15
N GLU A 71 7.95 -12.10 -2.75
CA GLU A 71 8.62 -13.08 -1.88
C GLU A 71 8.05 -13.07 -0.46
N THR A 72 7.63 -11.91 0.04
CA THR A 72 6.93 -11.81 1.31
C THR A 72 5.59 -12.55 1.27
N ILE A 73 4.83 -12.40 0.19
CA ILE A 73 3.55 -13.09 -0.02
C ILE A 73 3.80 -14.61 -0.14
N ARG A 74 4.81 -15.02 -0.92
CA ARG A 74 5.21 -16.42 -1.06
C ARG A 74 5.60 -17.06 0.28
N TYR A 75 6.38 -16.34 1.09
CA TYR A 75 6.75 -16.75 2.43
C TYR A 75 5.52 -17.00 3.32
N TYR A 76 4.62 -16.02 3.42
CA TYR A 76 3.43 -16.15 4.26
C TYR A 76 2.47 -17.24 3.76
N LYS A 77 2.31 -17.41 2.45
CA LYS A 77 1.52 -18.50 1.89
C LYS A 77 2.03 -19.86 2.42
N LYS A 78 3.36 -20.06 2.39
CA LYS A 78 3.96 -21.29 2.91
C LYS A 78 3.83 -21.42 4.43
N GLN A 79 3.97 -20.32 5.18
CA GLN A 79 3.82 -20.35 6.64
C GLN A 79 2.38 -20.69 7.07
N LEU A 80 1.35 -20.18 6.40
CA LEU A 80 -0.05 -20.51 6.69
C LEU A 80 -0.28 -22.04 6.56
N GLU A 81 0.26 -22.66 5.50
CA GLU A 81 0.18 -24.10 5.30
C GLU A 81 0.89 -24.87 6.43
N LEU A 82 2.15 -24.48 6.73
CA LEU A 82 2.97 -25.17 7.73
C LEU A 82 2.41 -25.05 9.16
N CYS A 83 1.78 -23.90 9.48
CA CYS A 83 1.18 -23.67 10.79
C CYS A 83 -0.26 -24.21 10.90
N GLY A 84 -0.84 -24.73 9.82
CA GLY A 84 -2.19 -25.29 9.81
C GLY A 84 -3.30 -24.24 9.97
N VAL A 85 -3.10 -23.04 9.43
CA VAL A 85 -4.14 -22.00 9.43
C VAL A 85 -5.23 -22.34 8.42
N HIS A 86 -6.49 -22.32 8.86
CA HIS A 86 -7.65 -22.52 7.98
C HIS A 86 -7.94 -21.24 7.18
N LEU A 87 -7.54 -21.20 5.92
CA LEU A 87 -7.67 -20.03 5.04
C LEU A 87 -8.89 -20.14 4.14
N HIS A 88 -9.79 -19.16 4.21
CA HIS A 88 -10.94 -18.99 3.31
C HIS A 88 -10.74 -17.75 2.43
N LEU A 89 -10.46 -17.97 1.15
CA LEU A 89 -10.37 -16.92 0.12
C LEU A 89 -11.74 -16.69 -0.54
N LYS A 90 -11.90 -15.54 -1.21
CA LYS A 90 -13.15 -15.13 -1.89
C LYS A 90 -14.36 -15.06 -0.97
N LEU A 91 -14.12 -14.81 0.31
CA LEU A 91 -15.19 -14.77 1.32
C LEU A 91 -15.16 -13.45 2.10
N LYS A 92 -16.06 -12.54 1.76
CA LYS A 92 -16.37 -11.38 2.60
C LYS A 92 -17.29 -11.86 3.73
N VAL A 93 -16.68 -12.23 4.86
CA VAL A 93 -17.41 -12.76 6.03
C VAL A 93 -18.28 -11.67 6.66
N THR A 94 -19.43 -12.08 7.18
CA THR A 94 -20.38 -11.20 7.88
C THR A 94 -20.35 -11.41 9.40
N THR A 95 -20.85 -10.45 10.18
CA THR A 95 -21.01 -10.59 11.63
C THR A 95 -21.78 -11.86 12.00
N GLY A 96 -22.87 -12.16 11.32
CA GLY A 96 -23.67 -13.37 11.57
C GLY A 96 -22.90 -14.67 11.39
N GLN A 97 -22.06 -14.77 10.34
CA GLN A 97 -21.22 -15.94 10.09
C GLN A 97 -20.16 -16.10 11.18
N LEU A 98 -19.56 -14.99 11.65
CA LEU A 98 -18.58 -15.02 12.73
C LEU A 98 -19.19 -15.48 14.06
N LEU A 99 -20.40 -15.01 14.39
CA LEU A 99 -21.12 -15.45 15.60
C LEU A 99 -21.50 -16.95 15.53
N GLN A 100 -21.93 -17.44 14.37
CA GLN A 100 -22.22 -18.86 14.16
C GLN A 100 -20.95 -19.73 14.26
N GLY A 101 -19.80 -19.17 13.91
CA GLY A 101 -18.50 -19.86 13.94
C GLY A 101 -18.00 -20.21 15.33
N LYS A 102 -18.61 -19.67 16.40
CA LYS A 102 -18.24 -19.90 17.82
C LYS A 102 -16.75 -19.67 18.07
N PHE A 103 -16.24 -18.55 17.61
CA PHE A 103 -14.88 -18.11 17.89
C PHE A 103 -14.80 -17.50 19.29
N ASP A 104 -13.67 -17.72 19.97
CA ASP A 104 -13.41 -17.11 21.27
C ASP A 104 -13.07 -15.63 21.12
N GLU A 105 -12.30 -15.29 20.08
CA GLU A 105 -11.87 -13.92 19.77
C GLU A 105 -11.85 -13.65 18.27
N VAL A 106 -12.01 -12.38 17.90
CA VAL A 106 -11.94 -11.93 16.51
C VAL A 106 -10.85 -10.87 16.37
N VAL A 107 -9.99 -11.04 15.36
CA VAL A 107 -8.94 -10.09 15.00
C VAL A 107 -9.31 -9.42 13.67
N LEU A 108 -9.64 -8.13 13.71
CA LEU A 108 -9.90 -7.33 12.54
C LEU A 108 -8.60 -6.76 11.97
N ALA A 109 -8.11 -7.36 10.91
CA ALA A 109 -6.95 -6.97 10.13
C ALA A 109 -7.35 -6.52 8.71
N ALA A 110 -8.59 -5.99 8.57
CA ALA A 110 -9.23 -5.65 7.29
C ALA A 110 -8.61 -4.44 6.57
N GLY A 111 -7.55 -3.86 7.13
CA GLY A 111 -6.76 -2.83 6.50
C GLY A 111 -7.49 -1.50 6.38
N VAL A 112 -7.41 -0.89 5.18
CA VAL A 112 -7.91 0.45 4.89
C VAL A 112 -8.66 0.50 3.57
N LEU A 113 -9.50 1.52 3.45
CA LEU A 113 -10.18 1.91 2.22
C LEU A 113 -9.60 3.22 1.69
N PRO A 114 -9.56 3.44 0.36
CA PRO A 114 -9.22 4.74 -0.21
C PRO A 114 -10.19 5.81 0.30
N ARG A 115 -9.65 6.92 0.82
CA ARG A 115 -10.47 8.05 1.21
C ARG A 115 -10.97 8.79 -0.01
N LYS A 116 -12.28 9.10 -0.03
CA LYS A 116 -12.92 9.95 -1.02
C LYS A 116 -12.89 11.40 -0.50
N PRO A 117 -12.05 12.31 -1.08
CA PRO A 117 -12.04 13.69 -0.66
C PRO A 117 -13.30 14.41 -1.12
N ASP A 118 -13.68 15.46 -0.38
CA ASP A 118 -14.78 16.33 -0.76
C ASP A 118 -14.29 17.30 -1.86
N ILE A 119 -14.55 16.93 -3.12
CA ILE A 119 -14.27 17.71 -4.33
C ILE A 119 -15.52 17.58 -5.20
N GLU A 120 -16.08 18.71 -5.64
CA GLU A 120 -17.21 18.71 -6.56
C GLU A 120 -16.86 17.88 -7.83
N GLY A 121 -17.76 17.01 -8.26
CA GLY A 121 -17.50 16.13 -9.40
C GLY A 121 -16.58 14.93 -9.13
N ILE A 122 -16.34 14.57 -7.86
CA ILE A 122 -15.48 13.42 -7.48
C ILE A 122 -15.98 12.06 -8.02
N ASP A 123 -17.25 11.97 -8.40
CA ASP A 123 -17.87 10.78 -9.01
C ASP A 123 -17.83 10.80 -10.54
N HIS A 124 -17.13 11.76 -11.15
CA HIS A 124 -16.96 11.85 -12.58
C HIS A 124 -16.29 10.59 -13.16
N PRO A 125 -16.70 10.09 -14.36
CA PRO A 125 -16.13 8.86 -14.95
C PRO A 125 -14.62 8.87 -15.16
N ALA A 126 -14.00 10.03 -15.31
CA ALA A 126 -12.55 10.21 -15.41
C ALA A 126 -11.81 10.01 -14.07
N VAL A 127 -12.53 9.88 -12.94
CA VAL A 127 -11.93 9.72 -11.63
C VAL A 127 -11.73 8.24 -11.31
N LEU A 128 -10.51 7.91 -10.94
CA LEU A 128 -10.12 6.58 -10.44
C LEU A 128 -9.47 6.73 -9.06
N ASN A 129 -9.50 5.68 -8.25
CA ASN A 129 -8.64 5.59 -7.09
C ASN A 129 -7.38 4.76 -7.40
N TYR A 130 -6.40 4.78 -6.50
CA TYR A 130 -5.13 4.06 -6.70
C TYR A 130 -5.30 2.53 -6.79
N VAL A 131 -6.35 1.95 -6.20
CA VAL A 131 -6.65 0.52 -6.28
C VAL A 131 -7.12 0.16 -7.69
N ASP A 132 -7.98 1.02 -8.30
CA ASP A 132 -8.43 0.85 -9.67
C ASP A 132 -7.25 0.79 -10.64
N VAL A 133 -6.26 1.65 -10.44
CA VAL A 133 -5.07 1.74 -11.31
C VAL A 133 -4.11 0.58 -11.07
N LEU A 134 -3.73 0.33 -9.83
CA LEU A 134 -2.66 -0.62 -9.50
C LEU A 134 -3.13 -2.08 -9.48
N LEU A 135 -4.33 -2.35 -8.97
CA LEU A 135 -4.85 -3.71 -8.81
C LEU A 135 -5.81 -4.10 -9.95
N HIS A 136 -6.81 -3.26 -10.20
CA HIS A 136 -7.82 -3.55 -11.23
C HIS A 136 -7.38 -3.22 -12.64
N LYS A 137 -6.18 -2.62 -12.80
CA LYS A 137 -5.56 -2.29 -14.11
C LYS A 137 -6.49 -1.48 -15.02
N ARG A 138 -7.34 -0.62 -14.43
CA ARG A 138 -8.19 0.27 -15.23
C ARG A 138 -7.30 1.19 -16.07
N GLU A 139 -7.74 1.43 -17.28
CA GLU A 139 -7.01 2.25 -18.24
C GLU A 139 -6.87 3.70 -17.74
N VAL A 140 -5.67 4.24 -17.84
CA VAL A 140 -5.34 5.62 -17.55
C VAL A 140 -4.92 6.30 -18.84
N GLY A 141 -5.53 7.42 -19.16
CA GLY A 141 -5.26 8.18 -20.39
C GLY A 141 -3.83 8.73 -20.48
N GLN A 142 -3.56 9.46 -21.56
CA GLN A 142 -2.22 10.01 -21.80
C GLN A 142 -1.89 11.20 -20.89
N ARG A 143 -2.91 11.91 -20.40
CA ARG A 143 -2.79 13.03 -19.48
C ARG A 143 -3.45 12.65 -18.16
N ALA A 144 -2.69 12.58 -17.07
CA ALA A 144 -3.20 12.15 -15.78
C ALA A 144 -2.84 13.14 -14.66
N ALA A 145 -3.80 13.45 -13.78
CA ALA A 145 -3.57 14.18 -12.55
C ALA A 145 -3.68 13.26 -11.34
N ILE A 146 -2.68 13.28 -10.47
CA ILE A 146 -2.66 12.52 -9.22
C ILE A 146 -2.94 13.48 -8.06
N VAL A 147 -4.06 13.28 -7.39
CA VAL A 147 -4.50 14.08 -6.24
C VAL A 147 -3.97 13.45 -4.95
N GLY A 148 -2.90 14.05 -4.41
CA GLY A 148 -2.22 13.61 -3.21
C GLY A 148 -0.79 13.12 -3.47
N ALA A 149 0.19 13.78 -2.85
CA ALA A 149 1.63 13.50 -3.00
C ALA A 149 2.23 12.87 -1.73
N GLY A 150 1.53 11.94 -1.13
CA GLY A 150 2.06 10.99 -0.15
C GLY A 150 2.78 9.82 -0.83
N GLY A 151 3.18 8.80 -0.06
CA GLY A 151 3.86 7.61 -0.60
C GLY A 151 3.11 6.99 -1.78
N ILE A 152 1.79 6.75 -1.64
CA ILE A 152 0.96 6.18 -2.70
C ILE A 152 0.92 7.06 -3.96
N GLY A 153 0.84 8.39 -3.80
CA GLY A 153 0.84 9.29 -4.97
C GLY A 153 2.17 9.25 -5.74
N PHE A 154 3.29 9.16 -5.03
CA PHE A 154 4.60 8.94 -5.64
C PHE A 154 4.69 7.58 -6.34
N ASP A 155 4.19 6.53 -5.71
CA ASP A 155 4.15 5.17 -6.28
C ASP A 155 3.33 5.11 -7.56
N VAL A 156 2.11 5.70 -7.55
CA VAL A 156 1.26 5.79 -8.75
C VAL A 156 1.92 6.61 -9.85
N ALA A 157 2.56 7.74 -9.52
CA ALA A 157 3.29 8.55 -10.49
C ALA A 157 4.45 7.75 -11.12
N GLN A 158 5.18 6.99 -10.31
CA GLN A 158 6.25 6.13 -10.78
C GLN A 158 5.71 5.01 -11.69
N PHE A 159 4.61 4.36 -11.29
CA PHE A 159 3.96 3.32 -12.07
C PHE A 159 3.49 3.84 -13.44
N LEU A 160 2.80 4.98 -13.47
CA LEU A 160 2.24 5.56 -14.71
C LEU A 160 3.31 6.07 -15.69
N THR A 161 4.45 6.50 -15.18
CA THR A 161 5.55 7.03 -15.99
C THR A 161 6.65 6.02 -16.28
N HIS A 162 6.52 4.79 -15.77
CA HIS A 162 7.50 3.74 -16.02
C HIS A 162 7.42 3.27 -17.49
N PRO A 163 8.55 3.04 -18.16
CA PRO A 163 8.57 2.40 -19.46
C PRO A 163 8.06 0.96 -19.39
N ALA A 164 7.68 0.38 -20.52
CA ALA A 164 7.13 -0.98 -20.56
C ALA A 164 8.09 -2.06 -20.03
N SER A 165 9.41 -1.84 -20.18
CA SER A 165 10.44 -2.71 -19.62
C SER A 165 10.93 -2.18 -18.27
N SER A 166 10.92 -3.03 -17.23
CA SER A 166 11.42 -2.67 -15.91
C SER A 166 12.91 -2.96 -15.80
N SER A 167 13.70 -1.92 -15.50
CA SER A 167 15.12 -2.06 -15.18
C SER A 167 15.36 -2.67 -13.80
N SER A 168 14.35 -2.68 -12.91
CA SER A 168 14.50 -3.18 -11.54
C SER A 168 14.77 -4.69 -11.46
N LEU A 169 14.38 -5.46 -12.47
CA LEU A 169 14.61 -6.90 -12.56
C LEU A 169 15.77 -7.28 -13.50
N ASP A 170 16.38 -6.29 -14.15
CA ASP A 170 17.54 -6.46 -15.03
C ASP A 170 18.69 -5.60 -14.53
N ARG A 171 19.74 -6.26 -14.00
CA ARG A 171 20.91 -5.59 -13.45
C ARG A 171 21.58 -4.68 -14.47
N ASP A 172 21.72 -5.11 -15.71
CA ASP A 172 22.47 -4.38 -16.72
C ASP A 172 21.67 -3.16 -17.19
N ALA A 173 20.38 -3.30 -17.42
CA ALA A 173 19.46 -2.19 -17.69
C ALA A 173 19.41 -1.18 -16.53
N PHE A 174 19.42 -1.65 -15.27
CA PHE A 174 19.47 -0.78 -14.09
C PHE A 174 20.75 0.04 -14.03
N LEU A 175 21.91 -0.59 -14.24
CA LEU A 175 23.21 0.10 -14.23
C LEU A 175 23.31 1.13 -15.36
N GLU A 176 22.73 0.83 -16.52
CA GLU A 176 22.66 1.75 -17.65
C GLU A 176 21.73 2.94 -17.35
N GLU A 177 20.53 2.69 -16.82
CA GLU A 177 19.57 3.75 -16.43
C GLU A 177 20.19 4.73 -15.42
N TRP A 178 21.02 4.23 -14.50
CA TRP A 178 21.69 5.05 -13.50
C TRP A 178 23.06 5.58 -13.92
N GLY A 179 23.49 5.27 -15.15
CA GLY A 179 24.79 5.73 -15.68
C GLY A 179 26.00 5.20 -14.92
N VAL A 180 25.91 3.98 -14.37
CA VAL A 180 27.01 3.38 -13.61
C VAL A 180 28.11 2.88 -14.54
N ASP A 181 29.34 3.33 -14.32
CA ASP A 181 30.53 2.82 -15.04
C ASP A 181 30.95 1.46 -14.46
N ARG A 182 30.56 0.40 -15.15
CA ARG A 182 30.84 -0.99 -14.77
C ARG A 182 32.34 -1.36 -14.78
N TYR A 183 33.15 -0.58 -15.45
CA TYR A 183 34.56 -0.86 -15.64
C TYR A 183 35.47 0.07 -14.84
N TYR A 184 34.90 0.91 -13.97
CA TYR A 184 35.62 1.84 -13.10
C TYR A 184 36.59 2.76 -13.85
N ARG A 185 36.29 3.14 -15.09
CA ARG A 185 37.12 4.00 -15.94
C ARG A 185 36.97 5.48 -15.62
N MET A 186 35.82 5.84 -15.01
CA MET A 186 35.47 7.21 -14.66
C MET A 186 35.54 7.44 -13.14
N PRO A 187 35.99 8.60 -12.68
CA PRO A 187 35.96 8.96 -11.26
C PRO A 187 34.58 8.87 -10.68
N GLY A 188 34.45 8.29 -9.46
CA GLY A 188 33.15 8.10 -8.79
C GLY A 188 32.26 7.00 -9.34
N GLY A 189 32.72 6.23 -10.35
CA GLY A 189 32.00 5.12 -10.92
C GLY A 189 30.76 5.53 -11.74
N LEU A 190 30.69 6.77 -12.23
CA LEU A 190 29.61 7.27 -13.07
C LEU A 190 30.11 7.58 -14.48
N MET A 191 29.37 7.16 -15.50
CA MET A 191 29.60 7.60 -16.86
C MET A 191 29.35 9.10 -16.97
N GLY A 192 30.22 9.85 -17.69
CA GLY A 192 30.20 11.31 -17.73
C GLY A 192 28.90 11.94 -18.28
N LYS A 193 28.03 11.17 -18.91
CA LYS A 193 26.72 11.59 -19.36
C LYS A 193 25.70 10.59 -18.84
N LEU A 194 24.78 11.05 -17.99
CA LEU A 194 23.67 10.22 -17.56
C LEU A 194 22.74 9.90 -18.73
N PRO A 195 22.29 8.67 -18.90
CA PRO A 195 21.28 8.32 -19.87
C PRO A 195 20.04 9.15 -19.65
N GLN A 196 19.32 9.47 -20.70
CA GLN A 196 18.03 10.10 -20.60
C GLN A 196 17.03 9.09 -20.06
N ALA A 197 16.37 9.41 -18.95
CA ALA A 197 15.39 8.49 -18.36
C ALA A 197 14.27 8.18 -19.37
N LEU A 198 14.06 6.91 -19.64
CA LEU A 198 12.94 6.46 -20.44
C LEU A 198 11.63 6.77 -19.70
N SER A 199 10.65 7.28 -20.42
CA SER A 199 9.30 7.56 -19.90
C SER A 199 8.25 6.85 -20.73
N SER A 200 7.10 6.57 -20.13
CA SER A 200 5.94 6.02 -20.84
C SER A 200 5.33 6.97 -21.89
N GLY A 201 5.81 8.20 -21.97
CA GLY A 201 5.24 9.26 -22.80
C GLY A 201 4.01 9.95 -22.18
N ARG A 202 3.46 9.46 -21.07
CA ARG A 202 2.35 10.11 -20.36
C ARG A 202 2.76 11.44 -19.75
N ARG A 203 1.87 12.42 -19.82
CA ARG A 203 1.97 13.67 -19.09
C ARG A 203 1.30 13.51 -17.73
N VAL A 204 2.07 13.50 -16.65
CA VAL A 204 1.58 13.28 -15.30
C VAL A 204 1.79 14.51 -14.44
N TYR A 205 0.71 14.93 -13.76
CA TYR A 205 0.71 15.97 -12.74
C TYR A 205 0.56 15.33 -11.37
N LEU A 206 1.49 15.59 -10.45
CA LEU A 206 1.41 15.17 -9.06
C LEU A 206 1.10 16.38 -8.18
N LEU A 207 -0.04 16.36 -7.50
CA LEU A 207 -0.61 17.54 -6.85
C LEU A 207 -0.68 17.37 -5.32
N GLN A 208 -0.40 18.46 -4.59
CA GLN A 208 -0.43 18.50 -3.14
C GLN A 208 -1.12 19.77 -2.62
N ARG A 209 -2.05 19.64 -1.65
CA ARG A 209 -2.66 20.80 -0.96
C ARG A 209 -1.67 21.51 -0.04
N LYS A 210 -0.85 20.74 0.68
CA LYS A 210 0.12 21.30 1.63
C LYS A 210 1.15 22.15 0.90
N THR A 211 1.57 23.21 1.55
CA THR A 211 2.75 23.99 1.16
C THR A 211 4.04 23.19 1.48
N GLY A 212 5.14 23.60 0.91
CA GLY A 212 6.44 23.01 1.19
C GLY A 212 6.84 21.90 0.21
N LYS A 213 7.85 21.15 0.58
CA LYS A 213 8.50 20.17 -0.31
C LYS A 213 7.59 18.98 -0.60
N MET A 214 7.41 18.66 -1.88
CA MET A 214 6.69 17.47 -2.31
C MET A 214 7.38 16.21 -1.80
N GLY A 215 6.57 15.25 -1.26
CA GLY A 215 7.12 14.03 -0.69
C GLY A 215 7.98 14.24 0.57
N ALA A 216 7.67 15.26 1.39
CA ALA A 216 8.39 15.49 2.66
C ALA A 216 8.22 14.33 3.66
N SER A 217 7.12 13.56 3.57
CA SER A 217 6.84 12.38 4.38
C SER A 217 7.50 11.09 3.88
N LEU A 218 8.17 11.11 2.73
CA LEU A 218 8.91 9.94 2.23
C LEU A 218 10.12 9.65 3.11
N GLY A 219 10.59 8.41 3.09
CA GLY A 219 11.75 7.98 3.87
C GLY A 219 12.94 8.94 3.73
N LYS A 220 13.58 9.29 4.85
CA LYS A 220 14.67 10.27 4.88
C LYS A 220 15.82 9.92 3.94
N THR A 221 16.13 8.63 3.83
CA THR A 221 17.25 8.11 3.03
C THR A 221 16.90 7.91 1.55
N THR A 222 15.65 7.65 1.21
CA THR A 222 15.22 7.26 -0.15
C THR A 222 14.30 8.27 -0.84
N GLY A 223 13.67 9.17 -0.09
CA GLY A 223 12.70 10.13 -0.64
C GLY A 223 13.29 11.08 -1.69
N TRP A 224 14.59 11.34 -1.67
CA TRP A 224 15.26 12.14 -2.70
C TRP A 224 15.33 11.38 -4.04
N ILE A 225 15.51 10.05 -4.00
CA ILE A 225 15.55 9.18 -5.18
C ILE A 225 14.21 9.25 -5.92
N HIS A 226 13.09 9.03 -5.20
CA HIS A 226 11.75 9.10 -5.79
C HIS A 226 11.48 10.46 -6.46
N ARG A 227 11.83 11.57 -5.80
CA ARG A 227 11.68 12.92 -6.40
C ARG A 227 12.54 13.09 -7.64
N HIS A 228 13.78 12.60 -7.61
CA HIS A 228 14.69 12.67 -8.73
C HIS A 228 14.18 11.88 -9.93
N THR A 229 13.76 10.64 -9.71
CA THR A 229 13.18 9.78 -10.76
C THR A 229 11.96 10.42 -11.41
N LEU A 230 11.00 10.93 -10.63
CA LEU A 230 9.82 11.58 -11.20
C LEU A 230 10.18 12.86 -11.98
N LYS A 231 11.17 13.63 -11.50
CA LYS A 231 11.67 14.80 -12.23
C LYS A 231 12.31 14.41 -13.57
N GLN A 232 13.12 13.35 -13.59
CA GLN A 232 13.73 12.83 -14.83
C GLN A 232 12.67 12.35 -15.82
N ARG A 233 11.55 11.81 -15.33
CA ARG A 233 10.41 11.35 -16.14
C ARG A 233 9.41 12.47 -16.47
N ASN A 234 9.81 13.74 -16.27
CA ASN A 234 9.03 14.95 -16.56
C ASN A 234 7.67 15.02 -15.86
N VAL A 235 7.54 14.43 -14.65
CA VAL A 235 6.34 14.60 -13.84
C VAL A 235 6.27 16.04 -13.33
N THR A 236 5.16 16.72 -13.61
CA THR A 236 4.91 18.08 -13.13
C THR A 236 4.40 18.01 -11.69
N MET A 237 5.22 18.45 -10.73
CA MET A 237 4.89 18.44 -9.31
C MET A 237 4.44 19.82 -8.84
N ILE A 238 3.19 19.95 -8.35
CA ILE A 238 2.59 21.23 -7.93
C ILE A 238 2.09 21.10 -6.48
N ASN A 239 2.58 21.99 -5.62
CA ASN A 239 2.15 22.10 -4.23
C ASN A 239 1.22 23.32 -4.00
N ALA A 240 0.68 23.43 -2.79
CA ALA A 240 -0.21 24.52 -2.38
C ALA A 240 -1.45 24.69 -3.28
N VAL A 241 -2.00 23.57 -3.75
CA VAL A 241 -3.17 23.52 -4.63
C VAL A 241 -4.44 23.45 -3.80
N THR A 242 -5.44 24.27 -4.15
CA THR A 242 -6.83 24.04 -3.73
C THR A 242 -7.57 23.35 -4.87
N TYR A 243 -8.22 22.24 -4.60
CA TYR A 243 -9.05 21.52 -5.57
C TYR A 243 -10.45 22.10 -5.54
N ASN A 244 -10.99 22.52 -6.67
CA ASN A 244 -12.29 23.18 -6.76
C ASN A 244 -13.36 22.21 -7.26
N LYS A 245 -13.22 21.71 -8.49
CA LYS A 245 -14.16 20.77 -9.09
C LYS A 245 -13.49 19.89 -10.17
N ILE A 246 -14.21 18.86 -10.58
CA ILE A 246 -13.87 17.96 -11.67
C ILE A 246 -15.05 17.91 -12.65
N ASP A 247 -14.76 18.07 -13.93
CA ASP A 247 -15.73 17.97 -15.03
C ASP A 247 -15.06 17.52 -16.32
N ASP A 248 -15.74 17.61 -17.47
CA ASP A 248 -15.23 17.18 -18.77
C ASP A 248 -13.99 17.98 -19.24
N ASP A 249 -13.79 19.20 -18.74
CA ASP A 249 -12.60 20.01 -19.04
C ASP A 249 -11.36 19.54 -18.23
N GLY A 250 -11.56 18.79 -17.16
CA GLY A 250 -10.49 18.22 -16.32
C GLY A 250 -10.60 18.60 -14.84
N LEU A 251 -9.45 18.84 -14.20
CA LEU A 251 -9.34 19.18 -12.80
C LEU A 251 -9.17 20.69 -12.60
N HIS A 252 -10.19 21.35 -12.07
CA HIS A 252 -10.15 22.76 -11.73
C HIS A 252 -9.47 22.98 -10.38
N ILE A 253 -8.47 23.83 -10.37
CA ILE A 253 -7.68 24.15 -9.17
C ILE A 253 -7.55 25.66 -8.98
N THR A 254 -7.21 26.05 -7.76
CA THR A 254 -6.67 27.37 -7.47
C THR A 254 -5.21 27.24 -7.06
N LEU A 255 -4.32 27.93 -7.77
CA LEU A 255 -2.89 27.98 -7.49
C LEU A 255 -2.46 29.42 -7.28
N LYS A 256 -1.88 29.74 -6.11
CA LYS A 256 -1.46 31.13 -5.74
C LYS A 256 -2.60 32.15 -5.92
N GLY A 257 -3.83 31.77 -5.54
CA GLY A 257 -5.02 32.63 -5.66
C GLY A 257 -5.58 32.77 -7.08
N LYS A 258 -5.02 32.12 -8.09
CA LYS A 258 -5.49 32.15 -9.47
C LYS A 258 -6.16 30.82 -9.85
N PRO A 259 -7.38 30.88 -10.45
CA PRO A 259 -8.02 29.67 -10.97
C PRO A 259 -7.26 29.16 -12.21
N GLN A 260 -7.17 27.85 -12.33
CA GLN A 260 -6.53 27.14 -13.45
C GLN A 260 -7.27 25.82 -13.70
N ILE A 261 -7.25 25.34 -14.93
CA ILE A 261 -7.73 24.02 -15.31
C ILE A 261 -6.51 23.17 -15.70
N ILE A 262 -6.41 22.00 -15.10
CA ILE A 262 -5.45 20.97 -15.54
C ILE A 262 -6.22 20.04 -16.46
N GLU A 263 -6.06 20.23 -17.76
CA GLU A 263 -6.67 19.39 -18.80
C GLU A 263 -6.06 18.00 -18.74
N VAL A 264 -6.84 17.03 -18.28
CA VAL A 264 -6.41 15.63 -18.13
C VAL A 264 -7.54 14.67 -18.50
N ASP A 265 -7.14 13.51 -18.97
CA ASP A 265 -8.05 12.42 -19.35
C ASP A 265 -8.44 11.55 -18.15
N THR A 266 -7.61 11.56 -17.10
CA THR A 266 -7.84 10.76 -15.89
C THR A 266 -7.34 11.48 -14.64
N ILE A 267 -8.10 11.38 -13.55
CA ILE A 267 -7.73 11.91 -12.25
C ILE A 267 -7.63 10.74 -11.26
N VAL A 268 -6.44 10.53 -10.68
CA VAL A 268 -6.21 9.43 -9.74
C VAL A 268 -6.16 9.94 -8.32
N ILE A 269 -7.09 9.49 -7.49
CA ILE A 269 -7.20 9.90 -6.09
C ILE A 269 -6.24 9.09 -5.21
N CYS A 270 -5.26 9.78 -4.63
CA CYS A 270 -4.28 9.27 -3.67
C CYS A 270 -4.30 10.09 -2.36
N ALA A 271 -5.47 10.62 -1.99
CA ALA A 271 -5.64 11.65 -0.96
C ALA A 271 -5.82 11.11 0.47
N GLY A 272 -5.26 9.97 0.77
CA GLY A 272 -5.30 9.32 2.08
C GLY A 272 -6.17 8.07 2.12
N GLN A 273 -6.32 7.53 3.32
CA GLN A 273 -6.99 6.26 3.56
C GLN A 273 -7.77 6.32 4.86
N GLU A 274 -8.77 5.47 5.00
CA GLU A 274 -9.61 5.32 6.18
C GLU A 274 -9.56 3.87 6.68
N SER A 275 -9.58 3.72 8.02
CA SER A 275 -9.54 2.38 8.63
C SER A 275 -10.82 1.61 8.33
N ASN A 276 -10.68 0.39 7.83
CA ASN A 276 -11.83 -0.50 7.62
C ASN A 276 -12.19 -1.21 8.93
N ARG A 277 -13.29 -0.76 9.54
CA ARG A 277 -13.83 -1.27 10.81
C ARG A 277 -15.27 -1.74 10.69
N GLU A 278 -15.74 -2.08 9.49
CA GLU A 278 -17.14 -2.39 9.16
C GLU A 278 -17.77 -3.40 10.14
N LEU A 279 -17.03 -4.41 10.57
CA LEU A 279 -17.54 -5.48 11.43
C LEU A 279 -17.45 -5.19 12.93
N LYS A 280 -16.70 -4.14 13.35
CA LYS A 280 -16.34 -3.92 14.76
C LYS A 280 -17.55 -3.76 15.65
N GLU A 281 -18.41 -2.79 15.36
CA GLU A 281 -19.56 -2.44 16.17
C GLU A 281 -20.55 -3.61 16.34
N GLY A 282 -20.84 -4.32 15.23
CA GLY A 282 -21.75 -5.47 15.25
C GLY A 282 -21.22 -6.64 16.09
N LEU A 283 -19.91 -6.88 16.10
CA LEU A 283 -19.29 -7.95 16.88
C LEU A 283 -19.21 -7.57 18.37
N GLU A 284 -18.80 -6.35 18.71
CA GLU A 284 -18.75 -5.87 20.09
C GLU A 284 -20.14 -5.82 20.74
N SER A 285 -21.16 -5.38 19.98
CA SER A 285 -22.55 -5.37 20.45
C SER A 285 -23.10 -6.77 20.73
N ALA A 286 -22.56 -7.80 20.06
CA ALA A 286 -22.88 -9.20 20.32
C ALA A 286 -22.03 -9.84 21.42
N GLY A 287 -21.20 -9.06 22.12
CA GLY A 287 -20.38 -9.52 23.23
C GLY A 287 -19.08 -10.22 22.84
N MET A 288 -18.66 -10.11 21.56
CA MET A 288 -17.40 -10.69 21.10
C MET A 288 -16.19 -9.84 21.50
N THR A 289 -15.11 -10.50 21.91
CA THR A 289 -13.80 -9.83 22.09
C THR A 289 -13.20 -9.54 20.72
N VAL A 290 -13.01 -8.25 20.40
CA VAL A 290 -12.52 -7.80 19.09
C VAL A 290 -11.21 -7.03 19.23
N HIS A 291 -10.19 -7.47 18.49
CA HIS A 291 -8.89 -6.81 18.39
C HIS A 291 -8.75 -6.12 17.04
N LEU A 292 -8.20 -4.91 17.01
CA LEU A 292 -7.87 -4.17 15.80
C LEU A 292 -6.37 -4.17 15.59
N ILE A 293 -5.90 -4.54 14.38
CA ILE A 293 -4.49 -4.48 14.00
C ILE A 293 -4.26 -3.91 12.61
N GLY A 294 -3.07 -3.39 12.38
CA GLY A 294 -2.67 -2.82 11.09
C GLY A 294 -3.48 -1.58 10.71
N GLY A 295 -3.88 -1.51 9.46
CA GLY A 295 -4.68 -0.41 8.93
C GLY A 295 -6.08 -0.29 9.54
N ALA A 296 -6.68 -1.38 10.01
CA ALA A 296 -7.97 -1.38 10.69
C ALA A 296 -7.91 -0.64 12.03
N GLU A 297 -6.78 -0.71 12.73
CA GLU A 297 -6.56 0.09 13.93
C GLU A 297 -6.27 1.55 13.58
N ARG A 298 -5.31 1.78 12.65
CA ARG A 298 -4.86 3.14 12.33
C ARG A 298 -4.44 3.25 10.86
N ALA A 299 -5.10 4.15 10.12
CA ALA A 299 -4.87 4.40 8.70
C ALA A 299 -3.73 5.39 8.40
N VAL A 300 -2.92 5.77 9.39
CA VAL A 300 -1.81 6.72 9.25
C VAL A 300 -0.49 5.94 9.17
N GLU A 301 0.41 6.38 8.27
CA GLU A 301 1.73 5.76 8.09
C GLU A 301 1.63 4.24 7.90
N LEU A 302 0.90 3.84 6.86
CA LEU A 302 0.77 2.42 6.51
C LEU A 302 2.14 1.89 6.09
N ASP A 303 2.71 1.10 6.99
CA ASP A 303 4.01 0.47 6.86
C ASP A 303 3.87 -1.03 7.14
N ALA A 304 4.41 -1.85 6.25
CA ALA A 304 4.41 -3.29 6.41
C ALA A 304 5.14 -3.73 7.69
N LYS A 305 6.22 -3.05 8.07
CA LYS A 305 6.97 -3.31 9.31
C LYS A 305 6.06 -3.15 10.53
N ARG A 306 5.35 -2.00 10.63
CA ARG A 306 4.41 -1.75 11.73
C ARG A 306 3.28 -2.79 11.77
N ALA A 307 2.69 -3.09 10.61
CA ALA A 307 1.59 -4.04 10.52
C ALA A 307 2.02 -5.46 10.95
N ILE A 308 3.17 -5.91 10.51
CA ILE A 308 3.75 -7.23 10.86
C ILE A 308 4.10 -7.28 12.36
N ASP A 309 4.74 -6.23 12.90
CA ASP A 309 5.09 -6.15 14.31
C ASP A 309 3.85 -6.19 15.22
N GLN A 310 2.82 -5.42 14.86
CA GLN A 310 1.58 -5.36 15.61
C GLN A 310 0.85 -6.72 15.62
N GLY A 311 0.80 -7.40 14.47
CA GLY A 311 0.24 -8.75 14.38
C GLY A 311 0.99 -9.76 15.26
N ALA A 312 2.32 -9.75 15.20
CA ALA A 312 3.16 -10.64 16.00
C ALA A 312 3.05 -10.38 17.49
N ARG A 313 3.03 -9.10 17.91
CA ARG A 313 2.89 -8.73 19.35
C ARG A 313 1.52 -9.09 19.91
N LEU A 314 0.44 -8.84 19.17
CA LEU A 314 -0.89 -9.28 19.60
C LEU A 314 -0.93 -10.80 19.73
N ALA A 315 -0.41 -11.53 18.74
CA ALA A 315 -0.36 -12.99 18.80
C ALA A 315 0.51 -13.52 19.95
N ALA A 316 1.50 -12.77 20.42
CA ALA A 316 2.31 -13.14 21.58
C ALA A 316 1.56 -12.91 22.90
N ALA A 317 0.62 -11.95 22.95
CA ALA A 317 -0.11 -11.55 24.14
C ALA A 317 -1.40 -12.36 24.39
N ILE A 318 -1.99 -12.94 23.35
CA ILE A 318 -3.17 -13.82 23.45
C ILE A 318 -2.73 -15.24 23.85
#